data_b52667d889b3627607abf02e5ef63725
#
_entry.id   b52667d889b3627607abf02e5ef63725
#
_cell.length_a   1.000
_cell.length_b   1.000
_cell.length_c   1.000
_cell.angle_alpha   90.00
_cell.angle_beta   90.00
_cell.angle_gamma   90.00
#
_symmetry.space_group_name_H-M   'P 1'
#
loop_
_entity.id
_entity.type
_entity.pdbx_description
1 polymer ?
#
loop_
_entity_poly.entity_id
_entity_poly.type
_entity_poly.pdbx_seq_one_letter_code
_entity_poly.pdbx_strand_id
1 'polypeptide(L)'
;MIRLLLIVFFSFIGISVPARQIRLSSDQIEAMFLKQNLALIAERMNVSIADAAIAEATVWDNPELSVGDINFWKRRGTDEYGGAVASPKQFSLELSQMVSLSARRIKLAEVEKIDKEITVRQFEELLRSLKMELHISIAELVYLQNLLKVIESRQTLLEKVVAGYRAQYQTGNVTGNELLRLQTALFAVNGEMNEVRTEYNAHQKNIKNLLALEPSVVVIVAEEQVDFPSPLTLDPAMLMETALASRPDLAAAVLRAEYHRKDIVYQKALAIPDISLGVKYDRAGGVWDNFFGVGIGVQLPVFNRNKGAIRRARFRLRQNEILVLQEQNNIRNEIIECLENYKAVYSFLEENGVNRSIQSEMDKMPDVYTKNLLMKNISMVEYMDFMDSYHASKEVLLRSRKELRLQFERLQFAIGQTIK
;
A
#
# COMPACT_ATOMS: atom_id res chain seq x y z
N MET A 1 -31.86 19.87 51.06
CA MET A 1 -31.84 19.70 49.58
C MET A 1 -30.93 18.51 49.28
N ILE A 2 -31.51 17.32 49.16
CA ILE A 2 -30.82 16.03 48.95
C ILE A 2 -30.74 15.85 47.46
N ARG A 3 -29.51 15.85 46.85
CA ARG A 3 -29.26 15.47 45.46
C ARG A 3 -29.20 13.97 45.34
N LEU A 4 -30.18 13.35 44.73
CA LEU A 4 -30.23 11.95 44.34
C LEU A 4 -29.25 11.74 43.17
N LEU A 5 -28.19 10.97 43.41
CA LEU A 5 -27.24 10.53 42.38
C LEU A 5 -27.82 9.24 41.75
N LEU A 6 -28.34 9.32 40.55
CA LEU A 6 -28.83 8.17 39.77
C LEU A 6 -27.63 7.54 39.10
N ILE A 7 -27.11 6.43 39.65
CA ILE A 7 -26.11 5.56 39.02
C ILE A 7 -26.84 4.70 38.01
N VAL A 8 -26.71 5.04 36.72
CA VAL A 8 -27.14 4.16 35.64
C VAL A 8 -26.11 3.05 35.46
N PHE A 9 -26.47 1.87 35.93
CA PHE A 9 -25.71 0.62 35.70
C PHE A 9 -25.91 0.22 34.25
N PHE A 10 -24.95 0.55 33.38
CA PHE A 10 -24.92 0.06 32.00
C PHE A 10 -24.49 -1.42 32.06
N SER A 11 -25.44 -2.33 32.11
CA SER A 11 -25.21 -3.75 31.93
C SER A 11 -24.71 -3.96 30.49
N PHE A 12 -23.41 -4.16 30.33
CA PHE A 12 -22.81 -4.65 29.09
C PHE A 12 -23.29 -6.09 28.90
N ILE A 13 -24.44 -6.27 28.27
CA ILE A 13 -24.84 -7.54 27.71
C ILE A 13 -23.87 -7.79 26.56
N GLY A 14 -22.86 -8.63 26.80
CA GLY A 14 -21.98 -9.13 25.76
C GLY A 14 -22.81 -9.91 24.74
N ILE A 15 -23.27 -9.24 23.71
CA ILE A 15 -23.85 -9.89 22.55
C ILE A 15 -22.70 -10.65 21.89
N SER A 16 -22.62 -11.95 22.18
CA SER A 16 -21.79 -12.89 21.43
C SER A 16 -22.35 -12.93 20.02
N VAL A 17 -21.84 -12.05 19.14
CA VAL A 17 -22.16 -12.09 17.72
C VAL A 17 -21.52 -13.37 17.18
N PRO A 18 -22.31 -14.36 16.70
CA PRO A 18 -21.73 -15.55 16.11
C PRO A 18 -20.81 -15.14 14.96
N ALA A 19 -19.59 -15.66 14.93
CA ALA A 19 -18.63 -15.38 13.87
C ALA A 19 -19.26 -15.74 12.51
N ARG A 20 -19.53 -14.74 11.69
CA ARG A 20 -20.10 -14.94 10.36
C ARG A 20 -18.99 -15.46 9.44
N GLN A 21 -19.07 -16.72 9.06
CA GLN A 21 -18.16 -17.29 8.07
C GLN A 21 -18.62 -16.90 6.67
N ILE A 22 -17.70 -16.36 5.88
CA ILE A 22 -17.92 -16.10 4.46
C ILE A 22 -16.92 -16.93 3.65
N ARG A 23 -17.43 -17.67 2.68
CA ARG A 23 -16.59 -18.44 1.75
C ARG A 23 -16.52 -17.69 0.43
N LEU A 24 -15.31 -17.35 0.01
CA LEU A 24 -15.06 -16.54 -1.18
C LEU A 24 -14.02 -17.21 -2.08
N SER A 25 -14.17 -17.05 -3.39
CA SER A 25 -13.13 -17.37 -4.37
C SER A 25 -12.05 -16.27 -4.42
N SER A 26 -10.89 -16.57 -5.00
CA SER A 26 -9.83 -15.59 -5.20
C SER A 26 -10.32 -14.36 -5.97
N ASP A 27 -11.10 -14.57 -7.04
CA ASP A 27 -11.68 -13.49 -7.85
C ASP A 27 -12.68 -12.63 -7.07
N GLN A 28 -13.50 -13.24 -6.22
CA GLN A 28 -14.44 -12.51 -5.37
C GLN A 28 -13.71 -11.66 -4.34
N ILE A 29 -12.64 -12.19 -3.76
CA ILE A 29 -11.77 -11.46 -2.82
C ILE A 29 -11.13 -10.26 -3.52
N GLU A 30 -10.57 -10.45 -4.73
CA GLU A 30 -9.97 -9.36 -5.50
C GLU A 30 -11.02 -8.29 -5.89
N ALA A 31 -12.20 -8.68 -6.32
CA ALA A 31 -13.28 -7.76 -6.64
C ALA A 31 -13.73 -6.92 -5.42
N MET A 32 -13.81 -7.53 -4.24
CA MET A 32 -14.11 -6.83 -2.99
C MET A 32 -12.98 -5.87 -2.61
N PHE A 33 -11.73 -6.31 -2.71
CA PHE A 33 -10.55 -5.51 -2.44
C PHE A 33 -10.53 -4.23 -3.29
N LEU A 34 -10.70 -4.34 -4.61
CA LEU A 34 -10.70 -3.20 -5.52
C LEU A 34 -11.80 -2.18 -5.20
N LYS A 35 -12.91 -2.63 -4.62
CA LYS A 35 -14.07 -1.78 -4.29
C LYS A 35 -13.96 -1.13 -2.91
N GLN A 36 -13.39 -1.82 -1.91
CA GLN A 36 -13.54 -1.46 -0.50
C GLN A 36 -12.23 -1.10 0.19
N ASN A 37 -11.07 -1.36 -0.43
CA ASN A 37 -9.79 -1.08 0.21
C ASN A 37 -9.63 0.41 0.50
N LEU A 38 -9.50 0.75 1.80
CA LEU A 38 -9.45 2.14 2.25
C LEU A 38 -8.18 2.86 1.81
N ALA A 39 -7.05 2.15 1.68
CA ALA A 39 -5.80 2.75 1.21
C ALA A 39 -5.90 3.17 -0.26
N LEU A 40 -6.53 2.34 -1.12
CA LEU A 40 -6.77 2.69 -2.52
C LEU A 40 -7.75 3.85 -2.66
N ILE A 41 -8.79 3.90 -1.82
CA ILE A 41 -9.75 5.00 -1.82
C ILE A 41 -9.05 6.30 -1.40
N ALA A 42 -8.21 6.27 -0.37
CA ALA A 42 -7.45 7.43 0.09
C ALA A 42 -6.44 7.91 -0.95
N GLU A 43 -5.67 7.00 -1.57
CA GLU A 43 -4.67 7.34 -2.58
C GLU A 43 -5.31 7.94 -3.85
N ARG A 44 -6.50 7.50 -4.21
CA ARG A 44 -7.26 8.12 -5.32
C ARG A 44 -7.54 9.60 -5.07
N MET A 45 -7.69 10.03 -3.81
CA MET A 45 -7.86 11.45 -3.48
C MET A 45 -6.61 12.27 -3.79
N ASN A 46 -5.42 11.68 -3.73
CA ASN A 46 -4.16 12.36 -4.09
C ASN A 46 -4.15 12.79 -5.56
N VAL A 47 -4.77 12.00 -6.46
CA VAL A 47 -4.94 12.40 -7.87
C VAL A 47 -5.85 13.63 -7.98
N SER A 48 -6.93 13.69 -7.19
CA SER A 48 -7.81 14.86 -7.16
C SER A 48 -7.13 16.09 -6.53
N ILE A 49 -6.27 15.89 -5.53
CA ILE A 49 -5.46 16.96 -4.93
C ILE A 49 -4.47 17.51 -5.97
N ALA A 50 -3.82 16.65 -6.76
CA ALA A 50 -2.94 17.08 -7.84
C ALA A 50 -3.69 17.85 -8.95
N ASP A 51 -4.94 17.47 -9.25
CA ASP A 51 -5.79 18.27 -10.16
C ASP A 51 -6.08 19.67 -9.61
N ALA A 52 -6.33 19.78 -8.30
CA ALA A 52 -6.55 21.08 -7.66
C ALA A 52 -5.27 21.94 -7.69
N ALA A 53 -4.07 21.34 -7.52
CA ALA A 53 -2.80 22.04 -7.63
C ALA A 53 -2.56 22.62 -9.04
N ILE A 54 -2.96 21.92 -10.11
CA ILE A 54 -2.92 22.45 -11.47
C ILE A 54 -3.84 23.67 -11.60
N ALA A 55 -5.05 23.59 -11.05
CA ALA A 55 -5.98 24.71 -11.08
C ALA A 55 -5.42 25.92 -10.31
N GLU A 56 -4.85 25.71 -9.13
CA GLU A 56 -4.18 26.74 -8.31
C GLU A 56 -3.03 27.39 -9.08
N ALA A 57 -2.17 26.61 -9.72
CA ALA A 57 -1.04 27.11 -10.52
C ALA A 57 -1.45 28.00 -11.71
N THR A 58 -2.69 27.89 -12.17
CA THR A 58 -3.21 28.69 -13.30
C THR A 58 -3.84 30.01 -12.89
N VAL A 59 -4.12 30.22 -11.62
CA VAL A 59 -4.82 31.43 -11.12
C VAL A 59 -3.90 32.66 -11.21
N TRP A 60 -4.49 33.82 -11.52
CA TRP A 60 -3.79 35.10 -11.46
C TRP A 60 -3.61 35.55 -10.02
N ASP A 61 -2.49 36.24 -9.76
CA ASP A 61 -2.32 36.94 -8.48
C ASP A 61 -3.48 37.94 -8.29
N ASN A 62 -4.01 38.05 -7.09
CA ASN A 62 -5.11 38.97 -6.82
C ASN A 62 -4.66 40.42 -6.92
N PRO A 63 -5.52 41.34 -7.42
CA PRO A 63 -5.23 42.75 -7.34
C PRO A 63 -5.18 43.19 -5.86
N GLU A 64 -4.23 44.05 -5.56
CA GLU A 64 -4.06 44.64 -4.23
C GLU A 64 -4.68 46.04 -4.17
N LEU A 65 -5.61 46.24 -3.22
CA LEU A 65 -6.17 47.55 -2.94
C LEU A 65 -5.54 48.07 -1.66
N SER A 66 -4.73 49.11 -1.78
CA SER A 66 -4.09 49.81 -0.65
C SER A 66 -4.83 51.11 -0.34
N VAL A 67 -5.07 51.35 0.94
CA VAL A 67 -5.60 52.63 1.45
C VAL A 67 -4.51 53.25 2.31
N GLY A 68 -3.99 54.38 1.86
CA GLY A 68 -2.85 55.04 2.49
C GLY A 68 -3.05 56.52 2.70
N ASP A 69 -1.99 57.18 3.14
CA ASP A 69 -1.91 58.62 3.35
C ASP A 69 -3.10 59.22 4.14
N ILE A 70 -3.64 58.44 5.09
CA ILE A 70 -4.83 58.82 5.84
C ILE A 70 -4.42 59.93 6.84
N ASN A 71 -4.88 61.16 6.56
CA ASN A 71 -4.63 62.31 7.42
C ASN A 71 -5.94 63.09 7.64
N PHE A 72 -6.54 62.93 8.82
CA PHE A 72 -7.76 63.64 9.22
C PHE A 72 -7.47 64.83 10.14
N TRP A 73 -6.21 65.13 10.43
CA TRP A 73 -5.82 66.21 11.33
C TRP A 73 -5.88 67.52 10.57
N LYS A 74 -6.54 68.52 11.18
CA LYS A 74 -6.53 69.88 10.68
C LYS A 74 -5.21 70.56 11.07
N ARG A 75 -4.33 70.88 10.10
CA ARG A 75 -3.20 71.75 10.34
C ARG A 75 -3.71 73.18 10.30
N ARG A 76 -3.59 73.89 11.40
CA ARG A 76 -3.75 75.39 11.41
C ARG A 76 -2.43 75.95 10.97
N GLY A 77 -2.38 76.51 9.79
CA GLY A 77 -1.29 77.32 9.31
C GLY A 77 -1.81 78.66 8.82
N THR A 78 -1.00 79.65 8.80
CA THR A 78 -1.26 80.91 8.10
C THR A 78 -0.43 80.88 6.81
N ASP A 79 -1.04 81.35 5.72
CA ASP A 79 -0.31 81.60 4.48
C ASP A 79 0.67 82.77 4.63
N GLU A 80 1.48 83.01 3.59
CA GLU A 80 2.47 84.09 3.54
C GLU A 80 1.85 85.49 3.71
N TYR A 81 0.53 85.62 3.59
CA TYR A 81 -0.29 86.83 3.74
C TYR A 81 -1.15 86.84 5.01
N GLY A 82 -0.96 85.90 5.94
CA GLY A 82 -1.69 85.85 7.22
C GLY A 82 -3.07 85.17 7.15
N GLY A 83 -3.45 84.60 6.02
CA GLY A 83 -4.74 83.86 5.86
C GLY A 83 -4.70 82.49 6.51
N ALA A 84 -5.81 82.04 7.13
CA ALA A 84 -5.93 80.72 7.70
C ALA A 84 -6.08 79.66 6.60
N VAL A 85 -5.06 78.84 6.43
CA VAL A 85 -5.12 77.71 5.48
C VAL A 85 -5.63 76.45 6.19
N ALA A 86 -6.78 75.96 5.77
CA ALA A 86 -7.30 74.68 6.17
C ALA A 86 -6.66 73.57 5.34
N SER A 87 -5.82 72.74 5.94
CA SER A 87 -5.30 71.58 5.26
C SER A 87 -6.45 70.59 4.90
N PRO A 88 -6.64 70.23 3.64
CA PRO A 88 -7.67 69.28 3.28
C PRO A 88 -7.41 67.93 3.91
N LYS A 89 -8.45 67.16 4.25
CA LYS A 89 -8.33 65.79 4.70
C LYS A 89 -7.75 64.96 3.56
N GLN A 90 -6.62 64.33 3.81
CA GLN A 90 -5.92 63.51 2.82
C GLN A 90 -6.28 62.05 3.00
N PHE A 91 -6.45 61.31 1.92
CA PHE A 91 -6.40 59.87 1.83
C PHE A 91 -6.00 59.49 0.41
N SER A 92 -5.34 58.37 0.27
CA SER A 92 -5.02 57.76 -1.04
C SER A 92 -5.61 56.36 -1.16
N LEU A 93 -6.00 56.03 -2.38
CA LEU A 93 -6.38 54.69 -2.79
C LEU A 93 -5.47 54.25 -3.92
N GLU A 94 -4.91 53.08 -3.82
CA GLU A 94 -4.14 52.50 -4.86
C GLU A 94 -4.60 51.07 -5.17
N LEU A 95 -4.95 50.82 -6.41
CA LEU A 95 -5.23 49.47 -6.94
C LEU A 95 -4.08 49.05 -7.80
N SER A 96 -3.40 47.96 -7.43
CA SER A 96 -2.25 47.41 -8.18
C SER A 96 -2.49 45.97 -8.56
N GLN A 97 -1.96 45.56 -9.72
CA GLN A 97 -2.00 44.21 -10.27
C GLN A 97 -0.61 43.79 -10.70
N MET A 98 -0.15 42.64 -10.18
CA MET A 98 1.09 42.02 -10.65
C MET A 98 0.87 41.27 -11.95
N VAL A 99 1.72 41.50 -12.95
CA VAL A 99 1.71 40.84 -14.26
C VAL A 99 3.07 40.18 -14.48
N SER A 100 3.07 38.87 -14.67
CA SER A 100 4.30 38.12 -14.95
C SER A 100 4.67 38.19 -16.42
N LEU A 101 5.85 38.71 -16.73
CA LEU A 101 6.39 38.72 -18.09
C LEU A 101 6.92 37.35 -18.55
N SER A 102 7.27 36.50 -17.60
CA SER A 102 7.89 35.21 -17.88
C SER A 102 6.90 34.09 -18.12
N ALA A 103 5.60 34.34 -18.03
CA ALA A 103 4.55 33.33 -18.03
C ALA A 103 4.79 32.22 -16.97
N ARG A 104 5.35 32.62 -15.79
CA ARG A 104 5.73 31.68 -14.71
C ARG A 104 4.59 30.76 -14.29
N ARG A 105 3.37 31.29 -14.30
CA ARG A 105 2.14 30.58 -13.97
C ARG A 105 1.87 29.41 -14.91
N ILE A 106 2.00 29.62 -16.25
CA ILE A 106 1.83 28.56 -17.24
C ILE A 106 2.92 27.49 -17.09
N LYS A 107 4.17 27.94 -16.79
CA LYS A 107 5.29 27.00 -16.57
C LYS A 107 5.14 26.21 -15.27
N LEU A 108 4.58 26.81 -14.22
CA LEU A 108 4.25 26.09 -12.99
C LEU A 108 3.14 25.06 -13.28
N ALA A 109 2.08 25.45 -13.99
CA ALA A 109 1.02 24.51 -14.36
C ALA A 109 1.53 23.32 -15.21
N GLU A 110 2.59 23.51 -16.02
CA GLU A 110 3.25 22.39 -16.72
C GLU A 110 4.00 21.47 -15.77
N VAL A 111 4.62 22.00 -14.71
CA VAL A 111 5.27 21.21 -13.65
C VAL A 111 4.22 20.40 -12.89
N GLU A 112 3.13 21.03 -12.46
CA GLU A 112 2.04 20.38 -11.72
C GLU A 112 1.32 19.31 -12.55
N LYS A 113 1.22 19.47 -13.88
CA LYS A 113 0.69 18.40 -14.77
C LYS A 113 1.54 17.15 -14.75
N ILE A 114 2.87 17.28 -14.78
CA ILE A 114 3.77 16.13 -14.67
C ILE A 114 3.69 15.52 -13.26
N ASP A 115 3.54 16.34 -12.22
CA ASP A 115 3.37 15.86 -10.84
C ASP A 115 2.08 15.04 -10.69
N LYS A 116 0.98 15.47 -11.32
CA LYS A 116 -0.24 14.65 -11.40
C LYS A 116 0.00 13.31 -12.10
N GLU A 117 0.75 13.29 -13.22
CA GLU A 117 1.07 12.02 -13.89
C GLU A 117 1.89 11.10 -12.99
N ILE A 118 2.86 11.65 -12.24
CA ILE A 118 3.61 10.90 -11.22
C ILE A 118 2.66 10.32 -10.17
N THR A 119 1.73 11.12 -9.65
CA THR A 119 0.73 10.69 -8.65
C THR A 119 -0.14 9.54 -9.18
N VAL A 120 -0.55 9.59 -10.46
CA VAL A 120 -1.28 8.48 -11.10
C VAL A 120 -0.43 7.20 -11.12
N ARG A 121 0.86 7.29 -11.50
CA ARG A 121 1.75 6.12 -11.49
C ARG A 121 2.00 5.59 -10.07
N GLN A 122 2.05 6.45 -9.09
CA GLN A 122 2.16 6.05 -7.67
C GLN A 122 0.90 5.31 -7.19
N PHE A 123 -0.29 5.75 -7.61
CA PHE A 123 -1.53 5.01 -7.36
C PHE A 123 -1.52 3.62 -8.00
N GLU A 124 -1.07 3.51 -9.26
CA GLU A 124 -0.94 2.21 -9.95
C GLU A 124 0.06 1.29 -9.25
N GLU A 125 1.18 1.84 -8.75
CA GLU A 125 2.18 1.08 -7.99
C GLU A 125 1.65 0.61 -6.63
N LEU A 126 0.92 1.47 -5.91
CA LEU A 126 0.26 1.07 -4.67
C LEU A 126 -0.77 -0.04 -4.92
N LEU A 127 -1.56 0.09 -5.99
CA LEU A 127 -2.52 -0.95 -6.39
C LEU A 127 -1.81 -2.28 -6.65
N ARG A 128 -0.70 -2.26 -7.40
CA ARG A 128 0.12 -3.43 -7.71
C ARG A 128 0.66 -4.09 -6.43
N SER A 129 1.22 -3.30 -5.53
CA SER A 129 1.79 -3.76 -4.26
C SER A 129 0.72 -4.36 -3.33
N LEU A 130 -0.43 -3.71 -3.20
CA LEU A 130 -1.53 -4.21 -2.38
C LEU A 130 -2.19 -5.46 -2.98
N LYS A 131 -2.25 -5.58 -4.31
CA LYS A 131 -2.67 -6.84 -4.97
C LYS A 131 -1.72 -7.98 -4.63
N MET A 132 -0.42 -7.75 -4.68
CA MET A 132 0.57 -8.77 -4.28
C MET A 132 0.38 -9.19 -2.82
N GLU A 133 0.20 -8.24 -1.90
CA GLU A 133 -0.08 -8.53 -0.49
C GLU A 133 -1.37 -9.35 -0.31
N LEU A 134 -2.41 -9.02 -1.09
CA LEU A 134 -3.67 -9.78 -1.10
C LEU A 134 -3.45 -11.22 -1.55
N HIS A 135 -2.73 -11.44 -2.67
CA HIS A 135 -2.47 -12.79 -3.21
C HIS A 135 -1.58 -13.61 -2.27
N ILE A 136 -0.60 -12.98 -1.60
CA ILE A 136 0.17 -13.62 -0.52
C ILE A 136 -0.77 -14.05 0.61
N SER A 137 -1.65 -13.17 1.08
CA SER A 137 -2.57 -13.47 2.16
C SER A 137 -3.56 -14.59 1.79
N ILE A 138 -4.01 -14.63 0.55
CA ILE A 138 -4.85 -15.72 0.01
C ILE A 138 -4.09 -17.05 0.03
N ALA A 139 -2.86 -17.08 -0.49
CA ALA A 139 -2.04 -18.29 -0.56
C ALA A 139 -1.74 -18.84 0.84
N GLU A 140 -1.38 -17.97 1.78
CA GLU A 140 -1.15 -18.34 3.19
C GLU A 140 -2.42 -18.89 3.85
N LEU A 141 -3.57 -18.25 3.67
CA LEU A 141 -4.82 -18.75 4.23
C LEU A 141 -5.22 -20.11 3.67
N VAL A 142 -5.06 -20.34 2.37
CA VAL A 142 -5.32 -21.66 1.76
C VAL A 142 -4.39 -22.73 2.34
N TYR A 143 -3.11 -22.41 2.47
CA TYR A 143 -2.12 -23.31 3.08
C TYR A 143 -2.50 -23.66 4.52
N LEU A 144 -2.72 -22.64 5.37
CA LEU A 144 -3.04 -22.83 6.78
C LEU A 144 -4.37 -23.54 7.00
N GLN A 145 -5.39 -23.28 6.17
CA GLN A 145 -6.66 -24.02 6.19
C GLN A 145 -6.47 -25.52 5.94
N ASN A 146 -5.60 -25.86 4.98
CA ASN A 146 -5.33 -27.25 4.66
C ASN A 146 -4.41 -27.91 5.69
N LEU A 147 -3.43 -27.19 6.21
CA LEU A 147 -2.56 -27.68 7.28
C LEU A 147 -3.37 -27.95 8.56
N LEU A 148 -4.27 -27.05 8.95
CA LEU A 148 -5.18 -27.28 10.09
C LEU A 148 -5.99 -28.56 9.94
N LYS A 149 -6.54 -28.83 8.75
CA LYS A 149 -7.29 -30.08 8.50
C LYS A 149 -6.41 -31.32 8.70
N VAL A 150 -5.14 -31.27 8.25
CA VAL A 150 -4.18 -32.36 8.43
C VAL A 150 -3.88 -32.60 9.91
N ILE A 151 -3.63 -31.53 10.67
CA ILE A 151 -3.34 -31.61 12.11
C ILE A 151 -4.59 -32.07 12.88
N GLU A 152 -5.78 -31.58 12.56
CA GLU A 152 -7.07 -32.01 13.17
C GLU A 152 -7.34 -33.50 12.93
N SER A 153 -7.03 -34.01 11.73
CA SER A 153 -7.11 -35.44 11.44
C SER A 153 -6.14 -36.23 12.30
N ARG A 154 -4.88 -35.81 12.41
CA ARG A 154 -3.86 -36.44 13.27
C ARG A 154 -4.29 -36.46 14.73
N GLN A 155 -4.77 -35.32 15.25
CA GLN A 155 -5.28 -35.23 16.62
C GLN A 155 -6.38 -36.24 16.86
N THR A 156 -7.39 -36.30 15.98
CA THR A 156 -8.52 -37.22 16.10
C THR A 156 -8.07 -38.70 16.14
N LEU A 157 -7.10 -39.07 15.29
CA LEU A 157 -6.55 -40.43 15.27
C LEU A 157 -5.78 -40.74 16.54
N LEU A 158 -4.93 -39.84 17.02
CA LEU A 158 -4.18 -40.02 18.28
C LEU A 158 -5.10 -40.07 19.49
N GLU A 159 -6.19 -39.30 19.54
CA GLU A 159 -7.19 -39.38 20.62
C GLU A 159 -7.84 -40.78 20.67
N LYS A 160 -8.19 -41.37 19.53
CA LYS A 160 -8.70 -42.73 19.44
C LYS A 160 -7.67 -43.76 19.96
N VAL A 161 -6.40 -43.61 19.58
CA VAL A 161 -5.32 -44.49 20.02
C VAL A 161 -5.10 -44.36 21.53
N VAL A 162 -5.01 -43.14 22.05
CA VAL A 162 -4.85 -42.88 23.50
C VAL A 162 -6.01 -43.49 24.30
N ALA A 163 -7.27 -43.35 23.82
CA ALA A 163 -8.43 -43.94 24.47
C ALA A 163 -8.36 -45.48 24.48
N GLY A 164 -7.97 -46.10 23.37
CA GLY A 164 -7.78 -47.54 23.26
C GLY A 164 -6.68 -48.07 24.18
N TYR A 165 -5.54 -47.40 24.22
CA TYR A 165 -4.42 -47.74 25.09
C TYR A 165 -4.73 -47.53 26.58
N ARG A 166 -5.51 -46.52 26.91
CA ARG A 166 -5.96 -46.28 28.30
C ARG A 166 -6.83 -47.46 28.80
N ALA A 167 -7.74 -47.93 27.98
CA ALA A 167 -8.57 -49.12 28.31
C ALA A 167 -7.69 -50.37 28.46
N GLN A 168 -6.71 -50.62 27.60
CA GLN A 168 -5.80 -51.75 27.68
C GLN A 168 -4.84 -51.66 28.90
N TYR A 169 -4.41 -50.46 29.27
CA TYR A 169 -3.63 -50.26 30.47
C TYR A 169 -4.38 -50.64 31.76
N GLN A 170 -5.67 -50.32 31.83
CA GLN A 170 -6.55 -50.74 32.97
C GLN A 170 -6.68 -52.23 33.09
N THR A 171 -6.56 -52.98 31.99
CA THR A 171 -6.58 -54.45 31.96
C THR A 171 -5.20 -55.08 32.02
N GLY A 172 -4.14 -54.31 32.21
CA GLY A 172 -2.74 -54.77 32.32
C GLY A 172 -2.13 -55.22 30.98
N ASN A 173 -2.77 -54.95 29.84
CA ASN A 173 -2.33 -55.44 28.49
C ASN A 173 -1.33 -54.50 27.82
N VAL A 174 -1.07 -53.30 28.39
CA VAL A 174 -0.12 -52.25 27.91
C VAL A 174 0.59 -51.64 29.05
N THR A 175 1.81 -51.20 28.85
CA THR A 175 2.62 -50.57 29.89
C THR A 175 2.25 -49.09 30.07
N GLY A 176 2.49 -48.56 31.29
CA GLY A 176 2.30 -47.13 31.57
C GLY A 176 3.20 -46.23 30.70
N ASN A 177 4.40 -46.72 30.34
CA ASN A 177 5.33 -45.96 29.47
C ASN A 177 4.80 -45.80 28.06
N GLU A 178 4.13 -46.82 27.50
CA GLU A 178 3.51 -46.74 26.18
C GLU A 178 2.35 -45.74 26.18
N LEU A 179 1.50 -45.79 27.20
CA LEU A 179 0.40 -44.82 27.33
C LEU A 179 0.93 -43.38 27.47
N LEU A 180 1.95 -43.18 28.35
CA LEU A 180 2.57 -41.88 28.56
C LEU A 180 3.16 -41.31 27.24
N ARG A 181 3.83 -42.15 26.45
CA ARG A 181 4.40 -41.75 25.16
C ARG A 181 3.33 -41.24 24.18
N LEU A 182 2.21 -41.93 24.08
CA LEU A 182 1.08 -41.50 23.24
C LEU A 182 0.43 -40.21 23.75
N GLN A 183 0.31 -40.03 25.08
CA GLN A 183 -0.21 -38.79 25.65
C GLN A 183 0.73 -37.61 25.40
N THR A 184 2.05 -37.84 25.46
CA THR A 184 3.05 -36.80 25.13
C THR A 184 2.97 -36.43 23.64
N ALA A 185 2.81 -37.39 22.74
CA ALA A 185 2.59 -37.14 21.33
C ALA A 185 1.31 -36.32 21.06
N LEU A 186 0.21 -36.67 21.74
CA LEU A 186 -1.04 -35.89 21.62
C LEU A 186 -0.87 -34.45 22.15
N PHE A 187 -0.11 -34.27 23.24
CA PHE A 187 0.20 -32.93 23.76
C PHE A 187 1.01 -32.10 22.75
N ALA A 188 2.00 -32.72 22.08
CA ALA A 188 2.79 -32.08 21.03
C ALA A 188 1.91 -31.62 19.84
N VAL A 189 1.02 -32.50 19.36
CA VAL A 189 0.07 -32.17 18.27
C VAL A 189 -0.87 -31.01 18.67
N ASN A 190 -1.32 -30.97 19.91
CA ASN A 190 -2.12 -29.85 20.40
C ASN A 190 -1.33 -28.54 20.45
N GLY A 191 -0.04 -28.60 20.76
CA GLY A 191 0.87 -27.46 20.68
C GLY A 191 1.01 -26.93 19.25
N GLU A 192 1.32 -27.82 18.30
CA GLU A 192 1.41 -27.50 16.88
C GLU A 192 0.11 -26.88 16.34
N MET A 193 -1.05 -27.43 16.70
CA MET A 193 -2.36 -26.86 16.33
C MET A 193 -2.53 -25.42 16.82
N ASN A 194 -2.11 -25.11 18.04
CA ASN A 194 -2.21 -23.76 18.58
C ASN A 194 -1.30 -22.77 17.85
N GLU A 195 -0.08 -23.19 17.48
CA GLU A 195 0.84 -22.37 16.67
C GLU A 195 0.22 -22.04 15.31
N VAL A 196 -0.25 -23.05 14.58
CA VAL A 196 -0.87 -22.87 13.26
C VAL A 196 -2.16 -22.04 13.35
N ARG A 197 -2.96 -22.19 14.42
CA ARG A 197 -4.14 -21.32 14.65
C ARG A 197 -3.75 -19.87 14.89
N THR A 198 -2.64 -19.62 15.56
CA THR A 198 -2.15 -18.26 15.79
C THR A 198 -1.73 -17.60 14.49
N GLU A 199 -1.01 -18.33 13.62
CA GLU A 199 -0.66 -17.85 12.28
C GLU A 199 -1.91 -17.62 11.41
N TYR A 200 -2.85 -18.55 11.43
CA TYR A 200 -4.12 -18.40 10.72
C TYR A 200 -4.86 -17.12 11.15
N ASN A 201 -4.92 -16.84 12.45
CA ASN A 201 -5.54 -15.62 12.96
C ASN A 201 -4.80 -14.34 12.51
N ALA A 202 -3.47 -14.38 12.39
CA ALA A 202 -2.69 -13.26 11.87
C ALA A 202 -3.01 -12.98 10.40
N HIS A 203 -3.11 -14.02 9.56
CA HIS A 203 -3.49 -13.86 8.15
C HIS A 203 -4.98 -13.50 7.98
N GLN A 204 -5.88 -13.98 8.86
CA GLN A 204 -7.26 -13.51 8.93
C GLN A 204 -7.35 -12.01 9.21
N LYS A 205 -6.52 -11.48 10.13
CA LYS A 205 -6.45 -10.04 10.38
C LYS A 205 -6.00 -9.28 9.12
N ASN A 206 -4.95 -9.76 8.44
CA ASN A 206 -4.42 -9.08 7.26
C ASN A 206 -5.45 -9.00 6.14
N ILE A 207 -6.11 -10.12 5.79
CA ILE A 207 -7.12 -10.11 4.73
C ILE A 207 -8.33 -9.25 5.08
N LYS A 208 -8.77 -9.25 6.36
CA LYS A 208 -9.86 -8.37 6.82
C LYS A 208 -9.49 -6.90 6.68
N ASN A 209 -8.25 -6.51 6.99
CA ASN A 209 -7.78 -5.16 6.82
C ASN A 209 -7.77 -4.75 5.34
N LEU A 210 -7.29 -5.64 4.45
CA LEU A 210 -7.26 -5.38 3.01
C LEU A 210 -8.67 -5.24 2.41
N LEU A 211 -9.65 -6.00 2.94
CA LEU A 211 -11.04 -6.00 2.48
C LEU A 211 -11.94 -5.05 3.27
N ALA A 212 -11.43 -4.34 4.27
CA ALA A 212 -12.20 -3.49 5.19
C ALA A 212 -13.41 -4.23 5.81
N LEU A 213 -13.21 -5.48 6.25
CA LEU A 213 -14.25 -6.32 6.85
C LEU A 213 -14.35 -6.13 8.36
N GLU A 214 -15.54 -6.39 8.89
CA GLU A 214 -15.81 -6.41 10.32
C GLU A 214 -14.97 -7.48 11.05
N PRO A 215 -14.47 -7.19 12.27
CA PRO A 215 -13.62 -8.13 13.03
C PRO A 215 -14.27 -9.50 13.30
N SER A 216 -15.60 -9.55 13.40
CA SER A 216 -16.37 -10.78 13.66
C SER A 216 -16.47 -11.74 12.46
N VAL A 217 -16.11 -11.28 11.25
CA VAL A 217 -16.14 -12.08 10.03
C VAL A 217 -14.93 -13.01 9.97
N VAL A 218 -15.14 -14.27 9.60
CA VAL A 218 -14.07 -15.22 9.27
C VAL A 218 -14.10 -15.50 7.78
N VAL A 219 -13.01 -15.23 7.10
CA VAL A 219 -12.86 -15.46 5.66
C VAL A 219 -12.36 -16.87 5.41
N ILE A 220 -13.12 -17.66 4.66
CA ILE A 220 -12.71 -18.97 4.19
C ILE A 220 -12.44 -18.83 2.70
N VAL A 221 -11.21 -19.07 2.29
CA VAL A 221 -10.84 -19.06 0.86
C VAL A 221 -11.27 -20.38 0.24
N ALA A 222 -12.03 -20.32 -0.85
CA ALA A 222 -12.37 -21.50 -1.62
C ALA A 222 -11.11 -22.04 -2.30
N GLU A 223 -10.91 -23.35 -2.21
CA GLU A 223 -9.80 -24.00 -2.89
C GLU A 223 -10.08 -24.04 -4.40
N GLU A 224 -9.21 -23.45 -5.18
CA GLU A 224 -9.27 -23.39 -6.63
C GLU A 224 -8.08 -24.13 -7.23
N GLN A 225 -8.33 -24.82 -8.32
CA GLN A 225 -7.23 -25.37 -9.13
C GLN A 225 -6.67 -24.24 -9.99
N VAL A 226 -5.44 -23.88 -9.73
CA VAL A 226 -4.69 -22.91 -10.55
C VAL A 226 -3.73 -23.70 -11.41
N ASP A 227 -3.82 -23.54 -12.72
CA ASP A 227 -2.85 -24.08 -13.66
C ASP A 227 -1.71 -23.08 -13.77
N PHE A 228 -0.49 -23.56 -13.52
CA PHE A 228 0.73 -22.78 -13.59
C PHE A 228 1.43 -23.05 -14.92
N PRO A 229 1.82 -22.01 -15.69
CA PRO A 229 2.54 -22.19 -16.94
C PRO A 229 3.89 -22.85 -16.71
N SER A 230 4.32 -23.68 -17.66
CA SER A 230 5.66 -24.26 -17.58
C SER A 230 6.72 -23.15 -17.66
N PRO A 231 7.70 -23.12 -16.74
CA PRO A 231 8.77 -22.13 -16.79
C PRO A 231 9.58 -22.15 -18.09
N LEU A 232 9.59 -23.29 -18.81
CA LEU A 232 10.27 -23.46 -20.10
C LEU A 232 9.64 -22.61 -21.22
N THR A 233 8.38 -22.21 -21.07
CA THR A 233 7.69 -21.37 -22.05
C THR A 233 7.90 -19.88 -21.81
N LEU A 234 8.56 -19.51 -20.72
CA LEU A 234 8.79 -18.13 -20.31
C LEU A 234 10.15 -17.63 -20.80
N ASP A 235 10.17 -16.76 -21.81
CA ASP A 235 11.41 -16.14 -22.30
C ASP A 235 11.81 -14.96 -21.39
N PRO A 236 12.99 -15.03 -20.75
CA PRO A 236 13.48 -13.96 -19.88
C PRO A 236 13.61 -12.60 -20.58
N ALA A 237 14.00 -12.60 -21.85
CA ALA A 237 14.18 -11.35 -22.61
C ALA A 237 12.83 -10.66 -22.83
N MET A 238 11.81 -11.43 -23.21
CA MET A 238 10.44 -10.92 -23.39
C MET A 238 9.82 -10.42 -22.08
N LEU A 239 10.08 -11.13 -20.97
CA LEU A 239 9.61 -10.71 -19.65
C LEU A 239 10.25 -9.39 -19.22
N MET A 240 11.55 -9.21 -19.45
CA MET A 240 12.27 -7.96 -19.15
C MET A 240 11.73 -6.79 -20.00
N GLU A 241 11.53 -7.00 -21.30
CA GLU A 241 10.98 -5.97 -22.18
C GLU A 241 9.58 -5.55 -21.72
N THR A 242 8.73 -6.52 -21.40
CA THR A 242 7.38 -6.27 -20.90
C THR A 242 7.42 -5.47 -19.59
N ALA A 243 8.27 -5.83 -18.65
CA ALA A 243 8.38 -5.15 -17.37
C ALA A 243 8.86 -3.70 -17.52
N LEU A 244 9.88 -3.47 -18.36
CA LEU A 244 10.38 -2.12 -18.62
C LEU A 244 9.31 -1.21 -19.28
N ALA A 245 8.34 -1.80 -19.99
CA ALA A 245 7.25 -1.07 -20.61
C ALA A 245 6.04 -0.86 -19.70
N SER A 246 5.75 -1.81 -18.79
CA SER A 246 4.48 -1.85 -18.05
C SER A 246 4.58 -1.38 -16.58
N ARG A 247 5.76 -1.40 -15.97
CA ARG A 247 5.91 -1.11 -14.52
C ARG A 247 5.66 0.35 -14.18
N PRO A 248 4.72 0.63 -13.25
CA PRO A 248 4.39 1.99 -12.85
C PRO A 248 5.52 2.70 -12.08
N ASP A 249 6.33 1.97 -11.29
CA ASP A 249 7.47 2.49 -10.55
C ASP A 249 8.53 3.08 -11.47
N LEU A 250 8.90 2.36 -12.55
CA LEU A 250 9.81 2.87 -13.59
C LEU A 250 9.20 4.06 -14.33
N ALA A 251 7.92 3.98 -14.70
CA ALA A 251 7.23 5.09 -15.36
C ALA A 251 7.23 6.35 -14.47
N ALA A 252 6.98 6.21 -13.16
CA ALA A 252 7.08 7.31 -12.20
C ALA A 252 8.50 7.88 -12.11
N ALA A 253 9.54 7.03 -12.13
CA ALA A 253 10.94 7.47 -12.11
C ALA A 253 11.29 8.30 -13.37
N VAL A 254 10.84 7.86 -14.55
CA VAL A 254 11.02 8.61 -15.81
C VAL A 254 10.30 9.95 -15.77
N LEU A 255 9.05 9.98 -15.31
CA LEU A 255 8.28 11.21 -15.14
C LEU A 255 8.92 12.19 -14.14
N ARG A 256 9.57 11.69 -13.06
CA ARG A 256 10.33 12.55 -12.14
C ARG A 256 11.50 13.27 -12.83
N ALA A 257 12.17 12.62 -13.78
CA ALA A 257 13.21 13.30 -14.57
C ALA A 257 12.60 14.39 -15.45
N GLU A 258 11.42 14.13 -16.06
CA GLU A 258 10.69 15.13 -16.86
C GLU A 258 10.18 16.30 -15.98
N TYR A 259 9.66 16.02 -14.80
CA TYR A 259 9.31 17.03 -13.79
C TYR A 259 10.49 18.00 -13.54
N HIS A 260 11.69 17.48 -13.31
CA HIS A 260 12.86 18.35 -13.08
C HIS A 260 13.31 19.10 -14.34
N ARG A 261 13.06 18.59 -15.54
CA ARG A 261 13.27 19.37 -16.78
C ARG A 261 12.33 20.55 -16.86
N LYS A 262 11.05 20.36 -16.53
CA LYS A 262 10.06 21.45 -16.47
C LYS A 262 10.35 22.41 -15.33
N ASP A 263 10.74 21.90 -14.16
CA ASP A 263 11.14 22.74 -13.01
C ASP A 263 12.32 23.66 -13.35
N ILE A 264 13.34 23.20 -14.10
CA ILE A 264 14.43 24.07 -14.58
C ILE A 264 13.89 25.24 -15.40
N VAL A 265 12.90 25.00 -16.25
CA VAL A 265 12.27 26.05 -17.08
C VAL A 265 11.50 27.03 -16.19
N TYR A 266 10.76 26.52 -15.23
CA TYR A 266 10.04 27.33 -14.23
C TYR A 266 11.01 28.16 -13.39
N GLN A 267 12.08 27.56 -12.83
CA GLN A 267 13.10 28.29 -12.04
C GLN A 267 13.81 29.39 -12.84
N LYS A 268 14.02 29.20 -14.14
CA LYS A 268 14.51 30.25 -15.03
C LYS A 268 13.49 31.36 -15.23
N ALA A 269 12.20 31.05 -15.28
CA ALA A 269 11.15 32.05 -15.38
C ALA A 269 11.05 32.93 -14.14
N LEU A 270 11.27 32.37 -12.95
CA LEU A 270 11.35 33.12 -11.69
C LEU A 270 12.53 34.10 -11.61
N ALA A 271 13.53 33.96 -12.47
CA ALA A 271 14.63 34.91 -12.57
C ALA A 271 14.30 36.16 -13.41
N ILE A 272 13.17 36.15 -14.12
CA ILE A 272 12.69 37.29 -14.91
C ILE A 272 11.79 38.14 -14.01
N PRO A 273 12.00 39.48 -13.96
CA PRO A 273 11.21 40.37 -13.13
C PRO A 273 9.72 40.40 -13.53
N ASP A 274 8.86 40.53 -12.54
CA ASP A 274 7.44 40.84 -12.76
C ASP A 274 7.23 42.36 -12.80
N ILE A 275 6.15 42.77 -13.45
CA ILE A 275 5.71 44.17 -13.52
C ILE A 275 4.45 44.33 -12.66
N SER A 276 4.43 45.31 -11.79
CA SER A 276 3.20 45.77 -11.14
C SER A 276 2.64 46.99 -11.89
N LEU A 277 1.37 46.91 -12.25
CA LEU A 277 0.62 48.04 -12.83
C LEU A 277 -0.33 48.55 -11.77
N GLY A 278 -0.29 49.85 -11.48
CA GLY A 278 -1.11 50.45 -10.44
C GLY A 278 -1.82 51.72 -10.92
N VAL A 279 -3.00 51.93 -10.35
CA VAL A 279 -3.76 53.20 -10.49
C VAL A 279 -3.92 53.77 -9.08
N LYS A 280 -3.50 55.01 -8.89
CA LYS A 280 -3.57 55.71 -7.61
C LYS A 280 -4.49 56.92 -7.72
N TYR A 281 -5.37 57.03 -6.75
CA TYR A 281 -6.11 58.24 -6.48
C TYR A 281 -5.64 58.87 -5.16
N ASP A 282 -5.31 60.15 -5.17
CA ASP A 282 -4.88 60.91 -4.00
C ASP A 282 -5.73 62.18 -3.87
N ARG A 283 -6.49 62.31 -2.77
CA ARG A 283 -7.38 63.42 -2.58
C ARG A 283 -6.70 64.75 -2.39
N ALA A 284 -5.54 64.77 -1.69
CA ALA A 284 -4.81 65.99 -1.36
C ALA A 284 -3.33 65.72 -1.19
N GLY A 285 -2.67 65.16 -2.24
CA GLY A 285 -1.32 64.68 -2.25
C GLY A 285 -0.25 65.67 -2.70
N GLY A 286 -0.37 66.89 -2.30
CA GLY A 286 0.66 67.88 -2.60
C GLY A 286 0.12 69.04 -3.44
N VAL A 287 0.60 69.26 -4.69
CA VAL A 287 0.25 70.40 -5.52
C VAL A 287 -1.14 70.27 -6.19
N TRP A 288 -1.63 69.03 -6.33
CA TRP A 288 -2.88 68.79 -7.05
C TRP A 288 -3.93 68.10 -6.14
N ASP A 289 -5.12 68.74 -6.06
CA ASP A 289 -6.28 68.15 -5.42
C ASP A 289 -6.92 67.09 -6.38
N ASN A 290 -7.37 65.97 -5.81
CA ASN A 290 -7.98 64.87 -6.56
C ASN A 290 -7.10 64.33 -7.70
N PHE A 291 -5.83 64.07 -7.38
CA PHE A 291 -4.87 63.56 -8.34
C PHE A 291 -5.13 62.11 -8.73
N PHE A 292 -5.13 61.83 -10.01
CA PHE A 292 -5.25 60.51 -10.57
C PHE A 292 -3.95 60.16 -11.30
N GLY A 293 -3.27 59.09 -10.87
CA GLY A 293 -1.98 58.67 -11.44
C GLY A 293 -1.96 57.20 -11.83
N VAL A 294 -1.17 56.87 -12.83
CA VAL A 294 -0.82 55.49 -13.21
C VAL A 294 0.64 55.25 -12.85
N GLY A 295 0.91 54.08 -12.25
CA GLY A 295 2.22 53.66 -11.84
C GLY A 295 2.65 52.35 -12.46
N ILE A 296 3.94 52.22 -12.78
CA ILE A 296 4.53 50.94 -13.19
C ILE A 296 5.68 50.67 -12.22
N GLY A 297 5.62 49.55 -11.53
CA GLY A 297 6.67 49.05 -10.65
C GLY A 297 7.35 47.82 -11.27
N VAL A 298 8.67 47.76 -11.14
CA VAL A 298 9.46 46.59 -11.57
C VAL A 298 10.39 46.17 -10.47
N GLN A 299 10.29 44.93 -10.03
CA GLN A 299 11.17 44.36 -9.03
C GLN A 299 12.44 43.82 -9.70
N LEU A 300 13.52 44.62 -9.72
CA LEU A 300 14.75 44.26 -10.40
C LEU A 300 15.55 43.18 -9.63
N PRO A 301 15.81 41.98 -10.21
CA PRO A 301 16.59 40.93 -9.57
C PRO A 301 18.11 41.18 -9.62
N VAL A 302 18.55 42.23 -8.89
CA VAL A 302 19.97 42.61 -8.89
C VAL A 302 20.80 41.59 -8.10
N PHE A 303 20.35 41.23 -6.91
CA PHE A 303 21.06 40.36 -5.98
C PHE A 303 20.60 38.89 -6.12
N ASN A 304 19.32 38.63 -6.26
CA ASN A 304 18.76 37.29 -6.38
C ASN A 304 18.25 37.04 -7.81
N ARG A 305 19.08 36.40 -8.63
CA ARG A 305 18.74 35.94 -9.99
C ARG A 305 18.36 34.47 -10.05
N ASN A 306 17.88 33.91 -8.96
CA ASN A 306 17.49 32.50 -8.80
C ASN A 306 18.54 31.45 -9.23
N LYS A 307 19.85 31.86 -9.33
CA LYS A 307 20.94 30.97 -9.82
C LYS A 307 21.09 29.70 -8.96
N GLY A 308 20.90 29.82 -7.65
CA GLY A 308 20.98 28.70 -6.72
C GLY A 308 19.90 27.65 -6.96
N ALA A 309 18.65 28.08 -7.14
CA ALA A 309 17.51 27.17 -7.41
C ALA A 309 17.64 26.52 -8.79
N ILE A 310 18.06 27.26 -9.83
CA ILE A 310 18.33 26.70 -11.16
C ILE A 310 19.45 25.63 -11.09
N ARG A 311 20.53 25.89 -10.34
CA ARG A 311 21.61 24.92 -10.17
C ARG A 311 21.13 23.67 -9.43
N ARG A 312 20.34 23.84 -8.37
CA ARG A 312 19.73 22.74 -7.60
C ARG A 312 18.82 21.88 -8.50
N ALA A 313 17.95 22.49 -9.31
CA ALA A 313 17.07 21.79 -10.23
C ALA A 313 17.85 20.97 -11.27
N ARG A 314 18.97 21.49 -11.79
CA ARG A 314 19.86 20.75 -12.69
C ARG A 314 20.49 19.51 -12.04
N PHE A 315 20.94 19.62 -10.78
CA PHE A 315 21.49 18.48 -10.07
C PHE A 315 20.43 17.43 -9.74
N ARG A 316 19.21 17.87 -9.41
CA ARG A 316 18.07 16.95 -9.21
C ARG A 316 17.71 16.20 -10.49
N LEU A 317 17.70 16.86 -11.63
CA LEU A 317 17.51 16.19 -12.92
C LEU A 317 18.57 15.09 -13.11
N ARG A 318 19.87 15.45 -12.99
CA ARG A 318 20.94 14.48 -13.17
C ARG A 318 20.90 13.32 -12.18
N GLN A 319 20.53 13.59 -10.94
CA GLN A 319 20.29 12.55 -9.92
C GLN A 319 19.18 11.59 -10.34
N ASN A 320 18.05 12.13 -10.81
CA ASN A 320 16.92 11.28 -11.23
C ASN A 320 17.23 10.49 -12.50
N GLU A 321 18.00 11.01 -13.44
CA GLU A 321 18.47 10.24 -14.62
C GLU A 321 19.30 9.02 -14.19
N ILE A 322 20.13 9.14 -13.15
CA ILE A 322 20.88 7.99 -12.59
C ILE A 322 19.95 7.02 -11.89
N LEU A 323 18.95 7.51 -11.12
CA LEU A 323 17.95 6.67 -10.45
C LEU A 323 17.11 5.87 -11.43
N VAL A 324 16.77 6.41 -12.61
CA VAL A 324 16.11 5.65 -13.68
C VAL A 324 16.96 4.47 -14.14
N LEU A 325 18.26 4.67 -14.35
CA LEU A 325 19.18 3.58 -14.73
C LEU A 325 19.29 2.51 -13.62
N GLN A 326 19.34 2.97 -12.37
CA GLN A 326 19.35 2.06 -11.22
C GLN A 326 18.07 1.20 -11.19
N GLU A 327 16.91 1.82 -11.39
CA GLU A 327 15.62 1.12 -11.37
C GLU A 327 15.52 0.11 -12.50
N GLN A 328 15.97 0.44 -13.71
CA GLN A 328 16.04 -0.51 -14.81
C GLN A 328 16.92 -1.73 -14.49
N ASN A 329 18.03 -1.53 -13.80
CA ASN A 329 18.90 -2.64 -13.38
C ASN A 329 18.24 -3.49 -12.28
N ASN A 330 17.56 -2.86 -11.31
CA ASN A 330 16.82 -3.56 -10.27
C ASN A 330 15.75 -4.46 -10.89
N ILE A 331 14.94 -3.92 -11.82
CA ILE A 331 13.89 -4.67 -12.51
C ILE A 331 14.45 -5.89 -13.24
N ARG A 332 15.57 -5.75 -13.97
CA ARG A 332 16.16 -6.88 -14.69
C ARG A 332 16.61 -7.98 -13.75
N ASN A 333 17.25 -7.62 -12.64
CA ASN A 333 17.73 -8.59 -11.66
C ASN A 333 16.58 -9.27 -10.91
N GLU A 334 15.54 -8.50 -10.54
CA GLU A 334 14.33 -9.01 -9.90
C GLU A 334 13.60 -10.04 -10.75
N ILE A 335 13.49 -9.81 -12.06
CA ILE A 335 12.84 -10.76 -12.98
C ILE A 335 13.64 -12.07 -13.06
N ILE A 336 14.97 -11.99 -13.18
CA ILE A 336 15.81 -13.20 -13.21
C ILE A 336 15.66 -13.97 -11.91
N GLU A 337 15.74 -13.31 -10.76
CA GLU A 337 15.56 -13.94 -9.45
C GLU A 337 14.19 -14.64 -9.35
N CYS A 338 13.10 -13.93 -9.65
CA CYS A 338 11.75 -14.47 -9.58
C CYS A 338 11.56 -15.66 -10.53
N LEU A 339 12.10 -15.58 -11.75
CA LEU A 339 12.00 -16.66 -12.73
C LEU A 339 12.77 -17.90 -12.28
N GLU A 340 14.00 -17.75 -11.77
CA GLU A 340 14.81 -18.89 -11.30
C GLU A 340 14.19 -19.52 -10.04
N ASN A 341 13.64 -18.70 -9.12
CA ASN A 341 12.92 -19.20 -7.95
C ASN A 341 11.64 -19.98 -8.37
N TYR A 342 10.89 -19.45 -9.34
CA TYR A 342 9.72 -20.13 -9.89
C TYR A 342 10.08 -21.46 -10.54
N LYS A 343 11.15 -21.51 -11.38
CA LYS A 343 11.65 -22.73 -12.00
C LYS A 343 12.03 -23.78 -10.95
N ALA A 344 12.76 -23.38 -9.90
CA ALA A 344 13.22 -24.30 -8.86
C ALA A 344 12.05 -25.00 -8.16
N VAL A 345 11.02 -24.25 -7.75
CA VAL A 345 9.85 -24.82 -7.07
C VAL A 345 8.99 -25.63 -8.03
N TYR A 346 8.84 -25.19 -9.27
CA TYR A 346 8.08 -25.91 -10.31
C TYR A 346 8.72 -27.27 -10.60
N SER A 347 10.04 -27.31 -10.88
CA SER A 347 10.78 -28.56 -11.14
C SER A 347 10.73 -29.49 -9.93
N PHE A 348 10.88 -28.98 -8.72
CA PHE A 348 10.74 -29.78 -7.49
C PHE A 348 9.38 -30.49 -7.42
N LEU A 349 8.29 -29.78 -7.70
CA LEU A 349 6.94 -30.35 -7.69
C LEU A 349 6.68 -31.27 -8.85
N GLU A 350 7.26 -31.03 -10.03
CA GLU A 350 7.14 -31.91 -11.20
C GLU A 350 7.87 -33.24 -10.99
N GLU A 351 9.11 -33.21 -10.47
CA GLU A 351 9.92 -34.36 -10.20
C GLU A 351 9.45 -35.21 -9.01
N ASN A 352 9.00 -34.55 -7.95
CA ASN A 352 8.53 -35.16 -6.70
C ASN A 352 7.00 -35.16 -6.58
N GLY A 353 6.31 -34.61 -7.56
CA GLY A 353 4.86 -34.50 -7.60
C GLY A 353 4.23 -35.88 -7.55
N VAL A 354 3.86 -36.28 -6.34
CA VAL A 354 3.12 -37.49 -6.09
C VAL A 354 1.86 -37.47 -6.95
N ASN A 355 1.79 -38.38 -7.89
CA ASN A 355 0.64 -38.59 -8.74
C ASN A 355 -0.65 -38.58 -7.88
N ARG A 356 -1.72 -37.91 -8.31
CA ARG A 356 -2.98 -37.77 -7.54
C ARG A 356 -3.51 -39.10 -7.00
N SER A 357 -3.30 -40.20 -7.75
CA SER A 357 -3.67 -41.55 -7.30
C SER A 357 -2.88 -41.98 -6.06
N ILE A 358 -1.57 -41.75 -6.05
CA ILE A 358 -0.68 -42.08 -4.92
C ILE A 358 -1.03 -41.21 -3.70
N GLN A 359 -1.34 -39.91 -3.90
CA GLN A 359 -1.80 -39.03 -2.82
C GLN A 359 -3.11 -39.56 -2.19
N SER A 360 -4.06 -39.95 -3.01
CA SER A 360 -5.35 -40.49 -2.55
C SER A 360 -5.19 -41.81 -1.77
N GLU A 361 -4.22 -42.63 -2.13
CA GLU A 361 -3.89 -43.86 -1.38
C GLU A 361 -3.17 -43.52 -0.08
N MET A 362 -2.18 -42.62 -0.11
CA MET A 362 -1.48 -42.17 1.09
C MET A 362 -2.46 -41.58 2.13
N ASP A 363 -3.49 -40.86 1.70
CA ASP A 363 -4.46 -40.21 2.59
C ASP A 363 -5.36 -41.22 3.34
N LYS A 364 -5.42 -42.47 2.90
CA LYS A 364 -6.15 -43.56 3.60
C LYS A 364 -5.28 -44.32 4.60
N MET A 365 -3.94 -44.22 4.45
CA MET A 365 -2.99 -45.00 5.26
C MET A 365 -3.03 -44.68 6.76
N PRO A 366 -3.20 -43.42 7.23
CA PRO A 366 -3.30 -43.13 8.66
C PRO A 366 -4.40 -43.89 9.39
N ASP A 367 -5.59 -44.03 8.76
CA ASP A 367 -6.70 -44.83 9.32
C ASP A 367 -6.34 -46.32 9.37
N VAL A 368 -5.71 -46.87 8.32
CA VAL A 368 -5.28 -48.25 8.26
C VAL A 368 -4.24 -48.55 9.33
N TYR A 369 -3.21 -47.70 9.48
CA TYR A 369 -2.19 -47.85 10.52
C TYR A 369 -2.79 -47.74 11.94
N THR A 370 -3.71 -46.81 12.15
CA THR A 370 -4.41 -46.65 13.44
C THR A 370 -5.20 -47.93 13.80
N LYS A 371 -5.91 -48.50 12.82
CA LYS A 371 -6.64 -49.74 13.03
C LYS A 371 -5.70 -50.93 13.33
N ASN A 372 -4.60 -51.07 12.59
CA ASN A 372 -3.62 -52.12 12.79
C ASN A 372 -2.93 -52.00 14.16
N LEU A 373 -2.60 -50.82 14.63
CA LEU A 373 -2.09 -50.59 15.97
C LEU A 373 -3.07 -51.06 17.07
N LEU A 374 -4.34 -50.68 16.95
CA LEU A 374 -5.36 -51.05 17.93
C LEU A 374 -5.63 -52.57 17.93
N MET A 375 -5.45 -53.24 16.77
CA MET A 375 -5.51 -54.71 16.64
C MET A 375 -4.20 -55.41 17.04
N LYS A 376 -3.15 -54.69 17.43
CA LYS A 376 -1.81 -55.23 17.75
C LYS A 376 -1.08 -55.89 16.57
N ASN A 377 -1.44 -55.58 15.34
CA ASN A 377 -0.80 -56.07 14.12
C ASN A 377 0.52 -55.36 13.85
N ILE A 378 0.71 -54.15 14.37
CA ILE A 378 1.93 -53.32 14.27
C ILE A 378 2.33 -52.83 15.66
N SER A 379 3.61 -52.47 15.81
CA SER A 379 4.10 -51.89 17.04
C SER A 379 3.74 -50.39 17.16
N MET A 380 3.70 -49.86 18.39
CA MET A 380 3.54 -48.44 18.63
C MET A 380 4.66 -47.59 17.98
N VAL A 381 5.90 -48.11 17.95
CA VAL A 381 7.04 -47.44 17.34
C VAL A 381 6.82 -47.27 15.84
N GLU A 382 6.44 -48.35 15.19
CA GLU A 382 6.14 -48.37 13.74
C GLU A 382 4.99 -47.42 13.38
N TYR A 383 3.94 -47.40 14.21
CA TYR A 383 2.84 -46.44 14.05
C TYR A 383 3.29 -44.99 14.13
N MET A 384 4.08 -44.64 15.17
CA MET A 384 4.55 -43.29 15.39
C MET A 384 5.50 -42.83 14.28
N ASP A 385 6.44 -43.70 13.88
CA ASP A 385 7.36 -43.42 12.78
C ASP A 385 6.63 -43.16 11.44
N PHE A 386 5.65 -44.02 11.12
CA PHE A 386 4.80 -43.82 9.95
C PHE A 386 4.03 -42.49 10.03
N MET A 387 3.38 -42.20 11.17
CA MET A 387 2.58 -40.98 11.30
C MET A 387 3.41 -39.72 11.21
N ASP A 388 4.60 -39.70 11.81
CA ASP A 388 5.52 -38.58 11.73
C ASP A 388 6.03 -38.37 10.29
N SER A 389 6.41 -39.44 9.59
CA SER A 389 6.85 -39.39 8.20
C SER A 389 5.73 -38.93 7.26
N TYR A 390 4.52 -39.43 7.46
CA TYR A 390 3.34 -39.05 6.68
C TYR A 390 3.04 -37.55 6.85
N HIS A 391 3.02 -37.04 8.09
CA HIS A 391 2.73 -35.63 8.36
C HIS A 391 3.82 -34.72 7.80
N ALA A 392 5.09 -35.04 8.00
CA ALA A 392 6.19 -34.29 7.41
C ALA A 392 6.08 -34.20 5.88
N SER A 393 5.76 -35.30 5.23
CA SER A 393 5.57 -35.35 3.77
C SER A 393 4.36 -34.49 3.32
N LYS A 394 3.25 -34.54 4.04
CA LYS A 394 2.07 -33.72 3.75
C LYS A 394 2.35 -32.23 3.93
N GLU A 395 3.03 -31.86 5.01
CA GLU A 395 3.42 -30.48 5.24
C GLU A 395 4.34 -29.94 4.14
N VAL A 396 5.36 -30.70 3.74
CA VAL A 396 6.25 -30.34 2.63
C VAL A 396 5.46 -30.13 1.35
N LEU A 397 4.53 -31.03 1.02
CA LEU A 397 3.69 -30.89 -0.17
C LEU A 397 2.82 -29.65 -0.16
N LEU A 398 2.13 -29.37 0.97
CA LEU A 398 1.28 -28.18 1.12
C LEU A 398 2.11 -26.91 1.04
N ARG A 399 3.27 -26.88 1.69
CA ARG A 399 4.21 -25.76 1.67
C ARG A 399 4.75 -25.53 0.26
N SER A 400 5.13 -26.56 -0.46
CA SER A 400 5.66 -26.44 -1.83
C SER A 400 4.58 -25.93 -2.81
N ARG A 401 3.33 -26.37 -2.66
CA ARG A 401 2.20 -25.83 -3.44
C ARG A 401 1.95 -24.35 -3.17
N LYS A 402 1.98 -23.95 -1.88
CA LYS A 402 1.92 -22.55 -1.51
C LYS A 402 3.06 -21.77 -2.13
N GLU A 403 4.28 -22.26 -2.00
CA GLU A 403 5.48 -21.62 -2.51
C GLU A 403 5.44 -21.44 -4.04
N LEU A 404 4.97 -22.45 -4.78
CA LEU A 404 4.77 -22.32 -6.22
C LEU A 404 3.84 -21.17 -6.58
N ARG A 405 2.71 -21.07 -5.89
CA ARG A 405 1.78 -19.97 -6.08
C ARG A 405 2.43 -18.61 -5.76
N LEU A 406 3.15 -18.54 -4.64
CA LEU A 406 3.83 -17.29 -4.24
C LEU A 406 4.91 -16.87 -5.24
N GLN A 407 5.72 -17.81 -5.75
CA GLN A 407 6.74 -17.48 -6.74
C GLN A 407 6.14 -17.06 -8.08
N PHE A 408 5.03 -17.65 -8.48
CA PHE A 408 4.29 -17.22 -9.67
C PHE A 408 3.71 -15.80 -9.50
N GLU A 409 3.09 -15.50 -8.36
CA GLU A 409 2.57 -14.15 -8.07
C GLU A 409 3.69 -13.10 -7.99
N ARG A 410 4.86 -13.47 -7.42
CA ARG A 410 6.05 -12.60 -7.41
C ARG A 410 6.56 -12.34 -8.81
N LEU A 411 6.57 -13.33 -9.67
CA LEU A 411 6.98 -13.16 -11.07
C LEU A 411 6.03 -12.22 -11.81
N GLN A 412 4.71 -12.39 -11.65
CA GLN A 412 3.71 -11.46 -12.24
C GLN A 412 3.88 -10.05 -11.71
N PHE A 413 4.12 -9.91 -10.40
CA PHE A 413 4.41 -8.62 -9.79
C PHE A 413 5.69 -7.99 -10.38
N ALA A 414 6.78 -8.74 -10.50
CA ALA A 414 8.03 -8.26 -11.08
C ALA A 414 7.88 -7.78 -12.53
N ILE A 415 7.01 -8.44 -13.32
CA ILE A 415 6.72 -8.07 -14.71
C ILE A 415 5.76 -6.87 -14.79
N GLY A 416 4.92 -6.68 -13.77
CA GLY A 416 3.87 -5.63 -13.77
C GLY A 416 2.62 -5.97 -14.57
N GLN A 417 2.50 -7.23 -15.03
CA GLN A 417 1.35 -7.74 -15.76
C GLN A 417 1.05 -9.20 -15.38
N THR A 418 -0.21 -9.62 -15.58
CA THR A 418 -0.58 -11.03 -15.47
C THR A 418 -0.05 -11.84 -16.65
N ILE A 419 0.60 -12.95 -16.36
CA ILE A 419 1.03 -13.94 -17.35
C ILE A 419 -0.20 -14.76 -17.74
N LYS A 420 -0.52 -14.80 -19.02
CA LYS A 420 -1.62 -15.61 -19.57
C LYS A 420 -1.13 -16.98 -20.02
#